data_e8009ebc5cbbd8c6ab8974dfa40d7662
#
_entry.id   e8009ebc5cbbd8c6ab8974dfa40d7662
#
_cell.length_a   1.000
_cell.length_b   1.000
_cell.length_c   1.000
_cell.angle_alpha   90.00
_cell.angle_beta   90.00
_cell.angle_gamma   90.00
#
_symmetry.space_group_name_H-M   'P 1'
#
loop_
_entity.id
_entity.type
_entity.pdbx_description
1 polymer ?
#
loop_
_entity_poly.entity_id
_entity_poly.type
_entity_poly.pdbx_seq_one_letter_code
_entity_poly.pdbx_strand_id
1 'polypeptide(L)'
;MTLQRVFGLGLALTSLGFRQPRLSAELDPLIDETDSIVRGLRAVIFDLTQSTATAGSGDAGSLSAAVSEIVENSAAALGFTPDVCVEGPVDRYSGGEAGPELQAALREALSNVARHAQASVCSVRVTADDDGLVMTVSDNGTGIAAGAAQGHGLTNIRSRAERLGGHAAIRDLGPGTEVEWEIPAADASPHVIIDRRPGDL
;
A
#
# COMPACT_ATOMS: atom_id res chain seq x y z
N MET A 1 -20.90 -17.15 6.60
CA MET A 1 -20.83 -17.25 8.08
C MET A 1 -19.40 -17.13 8.66
N THR A 2 -18.35 -17.42 7.93
CA THR A 2 -16.97 -17.49 8.47
C THR A 2 -16.30 -16.11 8.60
N LEU A 3 -16.53 -15.19 7.67
CA LEU A 3 -15.88 -13.85 7.65
C LEU A 3 -16.35 -12.97 8.82
N GLN A 4 -17.64 -13.00 9.15
CA GLN A 4 -18.19 -12.24 10.28
C GLN A 4 -17.67 -12.74 11.64
N ARG A 5 -17.33 -14.03 11.75
CA ARG A 5 -16.76 -14.59 12.99
C ARG A 5 -15.30 -14.18 13.17
N VAL A 6 -14.51 -14.12 12.09
CA VAL A 6 -13.11 -13.67 12.14
C VAL A 6 -13.05 -12.18 12.46
N PHE A 7 -13.92 -11.37 11.85
CA PHE A 7 -14.06 -9.95 12.17
C PHE A 7 -14.48 -9.70 13.62
N GLY A 8 -15.43 -10.50 14.13
CA GLY A 8 -15.85 -10.46 15.53
C GLY A 8 -14.74 -10.83 16.51
N LEU A 9 -13.84 -11.77 16.12
CA LEU A 9 -12.69 -12.16 16.91
C LEU A 9 -11.66 -11.02 16.98
N GLY A 10 -11.35 -10.36 15.86
CA GLY A 10 -10.46 -9.20 15.81
C GLY A 10 -10.95 -8.06 16.72
N LEU A 11 -12.23 -7.72 16.64
CA LEU A 11 -12.86 -6.71 17.52
C LEU A 11 -12.80 -7.12 19.01
N ALA A 12 -13.00 -8.40 19.32
CA ALA A 12 -12.93 -8.90 20.69
C ALA A 12 -11.50 -8.83 21.25
N LEU A 13 -10.49 -9.17 20.45
CA LEU A 13 -9.08 -9.08 20.82
C LEU A 13 -8.64 -7.63 21.04
N THR A 14 -9.03 -6.71 20.16
CA THR A 14 -8.78 -5.27 20.30
C THR A 14 -9.43 -4.72 21.58
N SER A 15 -10.66 -5.11 21.85
CA SER A 15 -11.39 -4.72 23.07
C SER A 15 -10.75 -5.27 24.35
N LEU A 16 -10.14 -6.47 24.30
CA LEU A 16 -9.41 -7.08 25.40
C LEU A 16 -8.08 -6.33 25.65
N GLY A 17 -7.35 -5.98 24.60
CA GLY A 17 -6.12 -5.19 24.67
C GLY A 17 -6.34 -3.83 25.36
N PHE A 18 -7.45 -3.15 25.04
CA PHE A 18 -7.85 -1.89 25.71
C PHE A 18 -8.16 -2.07 27.20
N ARG A 19 -8.70 -3.22 27.58
CA ARG A 19 -9.08 -3.50 29.01
C ARG A 19 -7.91 -3.96 29.85
N GLN A 20 -6.88 -4.54 29.25
CA GLN A 20 -5.73 -5.09 29.97
C GLN A 20 -4.40 -4.71 29.27
N PRO A 21 -3.85 -3.52 29.54
CA PRO A 21 -2.61 -3.05 28.89
C PRO A 21 -1.38 -3.96 29.06
N ARG A 22 -1.40 -4.86 30.06
CA ARG A 22 -0.32 -5.83 30.28
C ARG A 22 -0.32 -6.98 29.27
N LEU A 23 -1.43 -7.20 28.59
CA LEU A 23 -1.60 -8.25 27.57
C LEU A 23 -1.51 -7.69 26.14
N SER A 24 -1.43 -6.36 25.97
CA SER A 24 -1.41 -5.76 24.63
C SER A 24 -0.21 -6.25 23.81
N ALA A 25 0.97 -6.35 24.41
CA ALA A 25 2.17 -6.84 23.74
C ALA A 25 2.07 -8.30 23.23
N GLU A 26 1.24 -9.13 23.87
CA GLU A 26 0.97 -10.51 23.44
C GLU A 26 -0.21 -10.59 22.47
N LEU A 27 -1.14 -9.63 22.54
CA LEU A 27 -2.34 -9.58 21.71
C LEU A 27 -2.08 -8.86 20.37
N ASP A 28 -1.17 -7.90 20.32
CA ASP A 28 -0.84 -7.14 19.11
C ASP A 28 -0.46 -8.05 17.92
N PRO A 29 0.41 -9.08 18.08
CA PRO A 29 0.71 -10.00 17.00
C PRO A 29 -0.51 -10.82 16.52
N LEU A 30 -1.42 -11.18 17.41
CA LEU A 30 -2.63 -11.94 17.09
C LEU A 30 -3.67 -11.05 16.38
N ILE A 31 -3.74 -9.79 16.73
CA ILE A 31 -4.58 -8.80 16.05
C ILE A 31 -4.05 -8.59 14.64
N ASP A 32 -2.74 -8.41 14.46
CA ASP A 32 -2.09 -8.26 13.15
C ASP A 32 -2.28 -9.51 12.28
N GLU A 33 -2.18 -10.71 12.85
CA GLU A 33 -2.41 -11.97 12.14
C GLU A 33 -3.88 -12.10 11.72
N THR A 34 -4.82 -11.74 12.60
CA THR A 34 -6.26 -11.76 12.31
C THR A 34 -6.60 -10.78 11.18
N ASP A 35 -6.05 -9.58 11.21
CA ASP A 35 -6.20 -8.57 10.16
C ASP A 35 -5.56 -9.02 8.83
N SER A 36 -4.44 -9.72 8.88
CA SER A 36 -3.80 -10.32 7.71
C SER A 36 -4.66 -11.41 7.07
N ILE A 37 -5.26 -12.29 7.88
CA ILE A 37 -6.19 -13.33 7.40
C ILE A 37 -7.44 -12.71 6.77
N VAL A 38 -8.02 -11.68 7.39
CA VAL A 38 -9.18 -10.95 6.83
C VAL A 38 -8.84 -10.30 5.50
N ARG A 39 -7.67 -9.69 5.38
CA ARG A 39 -7.17 -9.11 4.12
C ARG A 39 -6.97 -10.17 3.04
N GLY A 40 -6.34 -11.29 3.39
CA GLY A 40 -6.13 -12.41 2.47
C GLY A 40 -7.45 -13.02 1.96
N LEU A 41 -8.43 -13.20 2.85
CA LEU A 41 -9.76 -13.69 2.47
C LEU A 41 -10.52 -12.69 1.58
N ARG A 42 -10.41 -11.38 1.85
CA ARG A 42 -11.00 -10.34 0.97
C ARG A 42 -10.35 -10.33 -0.40
N ALA A 43 -9.02 -10.49 -0.50
CA ALA A 43 -8.32 -10.57 -1.78
C ALA A 43 -8.79 -11.79 -2.59
N VAL A 44 -8.91 -12.97 -1.97
CA VAL A 44 -9.43 -14.18 -2.62
C VAL A 44 -10.90 -14.03 -3.06
N ILE A 45 -11.75 -13.40 -2.23
CA ILE A 45 -13.14 -13.14 -2.59
C ILE A 45 -13.21 -12.12 -3.73
N PHE A 46 -12.35 -11.12 -3.73
CA PHE A 46 -12.26 -10.12 -4.80
C PHE A 46 -11.79 -10.77 -6.11
N ASP A 47 -10.77 -11.64 -6.09
CA ASP A 47 -10.32 -12.40 -7.26
C ASP A 47 -11.40 -13.33 -7.80
N LEU A 48 -12.16 -13.98 -6.92
CA LEU A 48 -13.28 -14.83 -7.32
C LEU A 48 -14.45 -14.02 -7.91
N THR A 49 -14.73 -12.83 -7.39
CA THR A 49 -15.78 -11.94 -7.95
C THR A 49 -15.34 -11.29 -9.24
N GLN A 50 -14.07 -10.93 -9.39
CA GLN A 50 -13.49 -10.45 -10.65
C GLN A 50 -13.50 -11.55 -11.72
N SER A 51 -13.18 -12.80 -11.36
CA SER A 51 -13.19 -13.94 -12.28
C SER A 51 -14.61 -14.28 -12.80
N THR A 52 -15.67 -13.94 -12.06
CA THR A 52 -17.07 -14.08 -12.49
C THR A 52 -17.58 -12.84 -13.25
N ALA A 53 -16.97 -11.66 -13.06
CA ALA A 53 -17.34 -10.41 -13.72
C ALA A 53 -16.69 -10.24 -15.10
N THR A 54 -15.57 -10.93 -15.39
CA THR A 54 -14.86 -10.87 -16.68
C THR A 54 -15.57 -11.60 -17.83
N ALA A 55 -16.77 -12.16 -17.61
CA ALA A 55 -17.62 -12.71 -18.67
C ALA A 55 -18.54 -11.65 -19.36
N GLY A 56 -18.42 -10.38 -19.00
CA GLY A 56 -19.27 -9.33 -19.56
C GLY A 56 -18.61 -7.96 -19.48
N SER A 57 -18.21 -7.45 -20.67
CA SER A 57 -17.82 -6.08 -21.00
C SER A 57 -16.51 -5.54 -20.42
N GLY A 58 -15.57 -5.27 -21.35
CA GLY A 58 -14.31 -4.59 -21.16
C GLY A 58 -14.47 -3.13 -20.74
N ASP A 59 -14.56 -2.91 -19.47
CA ASP A 59 -14.21 -1.66 -18.81
C ASP A 59 -13.40 -2.04 -17.57
N ALA A 60 -12.10 -2.30 -17.79
CA ALA A 60 -11.14 -2.28 -16.71
C ALA A 60 -11.15 -0.82 -16.21
N GLY A 61 -11.81 -0.56 -15.08
CA GLY A 61 -11.95 0.77 -14.52
C GLY A 61 -10.59 1.47 -14.49
N SER A 62 -10.56 2.73 -14.87
CA SER A 62 -9.36 3.56 -14.92
C SER A 62 -8.57 3.46 -13.61
N LEU A 63 -7.26 3.22 -13.69
CA LEU A 63 -6.40 3.15 -12.50
C LEU A 63 -6.39 4.50 -11.77
N SER A 64 -6.45 5.60 -12.50
CA SER A 64 -6.56 6.95 -11.96
C SER A 64 -7.84 7.14 -11.13
N ALA A 65 -8.98 6.61 -11.61
CA ALA A 65 -10.23 6.63 -10.85
C ALA A 65 -10.15 5.74 -9.60
N ALA A 66 -9.55 4.56 -9.69
CA ALA A 66 -9.37 3.66 -8.56
C ALA A 66 -8.45 4.27 -7.47
N VAL A 67 -7.40 4.98 -7.86
CA VAL A 67 -6.54 5.73 -6.92
C VAL A 67 -7.35 6.78 -6.18
N SER A 68 -8.13 7.59 -6.90
CA SER A 68 -8.98 8.63 -6.30
C SER A 68 -9.99 8.03 -5.32
N GLU A 69 -10.66 6.96 -5.70
CA GLU A 69 -11.61 6.25 -4.83
C GLU A 69 -10.95 5.71 -3.53
N ILE A 70 -9.75 5.14 -3.64
CA ILE A 70 -9.01 4.65 -2.46
C ILE A 70 -8.68 5.80 -1.51
N VAL A 71 -8.23 6.94 -2.04
CA VAL A 71 -7.90 8.14 -1.25
C VAL A 71 -9.14 8.69 -0.57
N GLU A 72 -10.25 8.84 -1.28
CA GLU A 72 -11.52 9.31 -0.73
C GLU A 72 -12.03 8.39 0.39
N ASN A 73 -11.99 7.06 0.16
CA ASN A 73 -12.42 6.07 1.16
C ASN A 73 -11.53 6.04 2.41
N SER A 74 -10.28 6.50 2.32
CA SER A 74 -9.37 6.56 3.47
C SER A 74 -9.61 7.78 4.38
N ALA A 75 -10.27 8.84 3.87
CA ALA A 75 -10.48 10.09 4.59
C ALA A 75 -11.17 9.92 5.95
N ALA A 76 -12.15 9.01 6.04
CA ALA A 76 -12.85 8.73 7.29
C ALA A 76 -11.94 8.13 8.38
N ALA A 77 -10.96 7.32 8.00
CA ALA A 77 -10.00 6.71 8.92
C ALA A 77 -8.87 7.68 9.31
N LEU A 78 -8.51 8.58 8.40
CA LEU A 78 -7.48 9.59 8.61
C LEU A 78 -7.99 10.80 9.41
N GLY A 79 -9.28 11.11 9.31
CA GLY A 79 -9.88 12.32 9.89
C GLY A 79 -9.70 13.58 9.03
N PHE A 80 -9.08 13.46 7.87
CA PHE A 80 -8.91 14.50 6.85
C PHE A 80 -8.81 13.85 5.46
N THR A 81 -8.99 14.64 4.40
CA THR A 81 -8.85 14.16 3.02
C THR A 81 -7.41 14.38 2.56
N PRO A 82 -6.68 13.31 2.14
CA PRO A 82 -5.36 13.48 1.54
C PRO A 82 -5.41 14.24 0.21
N ASP A 83 -4.36 15.00 -0.08
CA ASP A 83 -4.16 15.57 -1.42
C ASP A 83 -3.76 14.45 -2.39
N VAL A 84 -4.39 14.42 -3.57
CA VAL A 84 -4.09 13.42 -4.61
C VAL A 84 -3.69 14.08 -5.92
N CYS A 85 -2.61 13.60 -6.51
CA CYS A 85 -2.12 14.04 -7.81
C CYS A 85 -1.81 12.81 -8.66
N VAL A 86 -2.41 12.74 -9.85
CA VAL A 86 -2.18 11.67 -10.83
C VAL A 86 -1.69 12.30 -12.12
N GLU A 87 -0.51 11.92 -12.59
CA GLU A 87 0.16 12.54 -13.74
C GLU A 87 0.62 11.48 -14.76
N GLY A 88 0.55 11.83 -16.02
CA GLY A 88 0.96 10.95 -17.11
C GLY A 88 -0.05 9.85 -17.46
N PRO A 89 0.34 8.88 -18.30
CA PRO A 89 -0.57 7.85 -18.81
C PRO A 89 -0.74 6.67 -17.81
N VAL A 90 -1.14 6.97 -16.56
CA VAL A 90 -1.30 5.98 -15.46
C VAL A 90 -2.26 4.87 -15.86
N ASP A 91 -3.29 5.18 -16.65
CA ASP A 91 -4.34 4.23 -17.03
C ASP A 91 -3.85 3.10 -17.94
N ARG A 92 -2.67 3.23 -18.57
CA ARG A 92 -2.05 2.12 -19.30
C ARG A 92 -1.73 0.91 -18.40
N TYR A 93 -1.65 1.13 -17.09
CA TYR A 93 -1.43 0.10 -16.08
C TYR A 93 -2.72 -0.45 -15.45
N SER A 94 -3.90 -0.04 -15.94
CA SER A 94 -5.19 -0.54 -15.44
C SER A 94 -5.36 -2.04 -15.68
N GLY A 95 -4.84 -2.54 -16.79
CA GLY A 95 -4.79 -3.96 -17.10
C GLY A 95 -3.58 -4.67 -16.52
N GLY A 96 -3.64 -5.99 -16.37
CA GLY A 96 -2.53 -6.79 -15.86
C GLY A 96 -2.34 -6.69 -14.34
N GLU A 97 -1.11 -6.98 -13.87
CA GLU A 97 -0.82 -7.11 -12.43
C GLU A 97 -0.45 -5.78 -11.75
N ALA A 98 0.05 -4.80 -12.50
CA ALA A 98 0.56 -3.54 -11.95
C ALA A 98 -0.53 -2.71 -11.24
N GLY A 99 -1.70 -2.55 -11.85
CA GLY A 99 -2.80 -1.79 -11.26
C GLY A 99 -3.27 -2.33 -9.91
N PRO A 100 -3.65 -3.62 -9.80
CA PRO A 100 -4.00 -4.24 -8.53
C PRO A 100 -2.91 -4.16 -7.45
N GLU A 101 -1.64 -4.32 -7.82
CA GLU A 101 -0.53 -4.26 -6.88
C GLU A 101 -0.29 -2.83 -6.36
N LEU A 102 -0.34 -1.82 -7.24
CA LEU A 102 -0.30 -0.41 -6.82
C LEU A 102 -1.45 -0.08 -5.87
N GLN A 103 -2.68 -0.46 -6.21
CA GLN A 103 -3.85 -0.22 -5.37
C GLN A 103 -3.70 -0.85 -3.98
N ALA A 104 -3.16 -2.07 -3.91
CA ALA A 104 -2.93 -2.77 -2.65
C ALA A 104 -1.83 -2.07 -1.83
N ALA A 105 -0.73 -1.63 -2.46
CA ALA A 105 0.34 -0.87 -1.83
C ALA A 105 -0.17 0.49 -1.29
N LEU A 106 -1.01 1.19 -2.08
CA LEU A 106 -1.63 2.45 -1.68
C LEU A 106 -2.53 2.29 -0.44
N ARG A 107 -3.41 1.28 -0.44
CA ARG A 107 -4.27 1.01 0.72
C ARG A 107 -3.46 0.73 1.97
N GLU A 108 -2.38 -0.04 1.86
CA GLU A 108 -1.49 -0.36 2.97
C GLU A 108 -0.76 0.89 3.47
N ALA A 109 -0.23 1.73 2.56
CA ALA A 109 0.44 2.98 2.93
C ALA A 109 -0.51 3.93 3.68
N LEU A 110 -1.72 4.17 3.16
CA LEU A 110 -2.72 5.02 3.81
C LEU A 110 -3.21 4.43 5.14
N SER A 111 -3.32 3.11 5.25
CA SER A 111 -3.63 2.43 6.51
C SER A 111 -2.54 2.65 7.56
N ASN A 112 -1.26 2.66 7.15
CA ASN A 112 -0.15 2.94 8.04
C ASN A 112 -0.19 4.40 8.54
N VAL A 113 -0.48 5.36 7.66
CA VAL A 113 -0.69 6.76 8.07
C VAL A 113 -1.81 6.86 9.12
N ALA A 114 -2.97 6.24 8.84
CA ALA A 114 -4.13 6.30 9.74
C ALA A 114 -3.87 5.67 11.11
N ARG A 115 -3.07 4.60 11.18
CA ARG A 115 -2.83 3.86 12.43
C ARG A 115 -1.65 4.37 13.24
N HIS A 116 -0.62 4.92 12.57
CA HIS A 116 0.68 5.10 13.20
C HIS A 116 1.22 6.52 13.13
N ALA A 117 0.83 7.31 12.12
CA ALA A 117 1.49 8.58 11.87
C ALA A 117 1.01 9.72 12.77
N GLN A 118 -0.25 9.71 13.24
CA GLN A 118 -0.87 10.88 13.89
C GLN A 118 -0.75 12.14 13.01
N ALA A 119 -0.80 11.96 11.70
CA ALA A 119 -0.64 13.03 10.73
C ALA A 119 -1.88 13.92 10.67
N SER A 120 -1.68 15.15 10.25
CA SER A 120 -2.76 16.11 9.90
C SER A 120 -2.79 16.41 8.40
N VAL A 121 -1.73 16.02 7.67
CA VAL A 121 -1.61 16.18 6.22
C VAL A 121 -1.01 14.90 5.65
N CYS A 122 -1.56 14.45 4.53
CA CYS A 122 -1.02 13.37 3.73
C CYS A 122 -1.19 13.72 2.25
N SER A 123 -0.20 13.40 1.44
CA SER A 123 -0.26 13.56 -0.01
C SER A 123 0.01 12.22 -0.70
N VAL A 124 -0.72 11.97 -1.77
CA VAL A 124 -0.56 10.81 -2.66
C VAL A 124 -0.24 11.32 -4.05
N ARG A 125 0.86 10.87 -4.61
CA ARG A 125 1.24 11.15 -6.00
C ARG A 125 1.39 9.83 -6.75
N VAL A 126 0.80 9.73 -7.93
CA VAL A 126 0.99 8.61 -8.84
C VAL A 126 1.38 9.17 -10.20
N THR A 127 2.55 8.79 -10.68
CA THR A 127 3.08 9.25 -11.95
C THR A 127 3.41 8.07 -12.86
N ALA A 128 3.15 8.21 -14.14
CA ALA A 128 3.55 7.25 -15.15
C ALA A 128 4.23 7.96 -16.32
N ASP A 129 5.35 7.42 -16.78
CA ASP A 129 6.09 7.87 -17.95
C ASP A 129 6.67 6.68 -18.73
N ASP A 130 7.67 6.94 -19.57
CA ASP A 130 8.34 5.90 -20.35
C ASP A 130 9.28 5.03 -19.50
N ASP A 131 9.68 5.48 -18.33
CA ASP A 131 10.55 4.73 -17.41
C ASP A 131 9.73 3.78 -16.52
N GLY A 132 8.45 4.11 -16.24
CA GLY A 132 7.63 3.24 -15.42
C GLY A 132 6.43 3.90 -14.75
N LEU A 133 6.03 3.31 -13.62
CA LEU A 133 4.94 3.75 -12.76
C LEU A 133 5.49 3.95 -11.34
N VAL A 134 5.30 5.14 -10.81
CA VAL A 134 5.74 5.52 -9.46
C VAL A 134 4.56 5.98 -8.63
N MET A 135 4.49 5.51 -7.38
CA MET A 135 3.56 6.00 -6.37
C MET A 135 4.34 6.51 -5.16
N THR A 136 4.03 7.70 -4.71
CA THR A 136 4.57 8.29 -3.48
C THR A 136 3.43 8.64 -2.53
N VAL A 137 3.54 8.20 -1.27
CA VAL A 137 2.65 8.58 -0.17
C VAL A 137 3.50 9.25 0.89
N SER A 138 3.22 10.52 1.21
CA SER A 138 3.98 11.29 2.19
C SER A 138 3.04 11.88 3.25
N ASP A 139 3.40 11.78 4.51
CA ASP A 139 2.67 12.34 5.65
C ASP A 139 3.56 13.26 6.50
N ASN A 140 2.94 14.11 7.31
CA ASN A 140 3.60 14.99 8.26
C ASN A 140 3.54 14.50 9.71
N GLY A 141 3.36 13.21 9.91
CA GLY A 141 3.15 12.62 11.23
C GLY A 141 4.43 12.45 12.06
N THR A 142 4.40 11.50 12.98
CA THR A 142 5.51 11.28 13.94
C THR A 142 6.74 10.64 13.33
N GLY A 143 6.70 10.19 12.08
CA GLY A 143 7.78 9.45 11.43
C GLY A 143 7.89 8.02 11.93
N ILE A 144 8.99 7.36 11.59
CA ILE A 144 9.29 5.98 11.96
C ILE A 144 10.24 5.99 13.14
N ALA A 145 9.81 5.44 14.29
CA ALA A 145 10.66 5.36 15.48
C ALA A 145 11.94 4.56 15.19
N ALA A 146 13.09 5.10 15.60
CA ALA A 146 14.37 4.41 15.47
C ALA A 146 14.32 3.05 16.16
N GLY A 147 14.52 1.96 15.41
CA GLY A 147 14.46 0.60 15.94
C GLY A 147 13.05 -0.01 15.94
N ALA A 148 12.03 0.65 15.42
CA ALA A 148 10.74 0.02 15.21
C ALA A 148 10.91 -1.21 14.31
N ALA A 149 10.42 -2.36 14.76
CA ALA A 149 10.36 -3.55 13.93
C ALA A 149 9.53 -3.20 12.68
N GLN A 150 10.11 -3.42 11.50
CA GLN A 150 9.36 -3.21 10.26
C GLN A 150 8.17 -4.17 10.26
N GLY A 151 6.97 -3.62 10.48
CA GLY A 151 5.74 -4.41 10.46
C GLY A 151 5.53 -5.09 9.09
N HIS A 152 4.74 -6.14 9.08
CA HIS A 152 4.40 -6.89 7.86
C HIS A 152 3.88 -6.00 6.72
N GLY A 153 3.25 -4.86 7.02
CA GLY A 153 2.72 -3.93 6.02
C GLY A 153 3.80 -3.35 5.12
N LEU A 154 4.90 -2.84 5.67
CA LEU A 154 6.00 -2.27 4.88
C LEU A 154 6.74 -3.35 4.07
N THR A 155 6.88 -4.56 4.63
CA THR A 155 7.41 -5.72 3.91
C THR A 155 6.52 -6.09 2.73
N ASN A 156 5.20 -6.07 2.91
CA ASN A 156 4.24 -6.34 1.84
C ASN A 156 4.32 -5.33 0.70
N ILE A 157 4.46 -4.02 1.02
CA ILE A 157 4.63 -2.98 0.01
C ILE A 157 5.88 -3.25 -0.85
N ARG A 158 7.02 -3.62 -0.22
CA ARG A 158 8.26 -3.96 -0.94
C ARG A 158 8.11 -5.19 -1.82
N SER A 159 7.60 -6.29 -1.27
CA SER A 159 7.43 -7.54 -2.01
C SER A 159 6.51 -7.39 -3.22
N ARG A 160 5.54 -6.47 -3.18
CA ARG A 160 4.66 -6.15 -4.32
C ARG A 160 5.42 -5.49 -5.45
N ALA A 161 6.30 -4.51 -5.16
CA ALA A 161 7.15 -3.88 -6.15
C ALA A 161 8.15 -4.90 -6.75
N GLU A 162 8.82 -5.66 -5.90
CA GLU A 162 9.83 -6.65 -6.29
C GLU A 162 9.28 -7.72 -7.24
N ARG A 163 8.03 -8.17 -7.05
CA ARG A 163 7.37 -9.14 -7.96
C ARG A 163 7.20 -8.59 -9.37
N LEU A 164 7.11 -7.28 -9.53
CA LEU A 164 6.98 -6.58 -10.81
C LEU A 164 8.31 -6.03 -11.33
N GLY A 165 9.44 -6.46 -10.73
CA GLY A 165 10.78 -6.01 -11.11
C GLY A 165 11.14 -4.61 -10.63
N GLY A 166 10.32 -4.03 -9.76
CA GLY A 166 10.52 -2.71 -9.18
C GLY A 166 11.07 -2.75 -7.75
N HIS A 167 10.95 -1.64 -7.04
CA HIS A 167 11.33 -1.56 -5.63
C HIS A 167 10.43 -0.60 -4.83
N ALA A 168 10.53 -0.65 -3.49
CA ALA A 168 9.91 0.35 -2.64
C ALA A 168 10.88 0.83 -1.57
N ALA A 169 10.92 2.14 -1.39
CA ALA A 169 11.69 2.83 -0.38
C ALA A 169 10.76 3.45 0.67
N ILE A 170 11.18 3.38 1.93
CA ILE A 170 10.49 4.04 3.03
C ILE A 170 11.51 4.95 3.70
N ARG A 171 11.18 6.24 3.77
CA ARG A 171 12.06 7.29 4.31
C ARG A 171 11.39 7.96 5.51
N ASP A 172 12.14 8.16 6.58
CA ASP A 172 11.77 9.03 7.68
C ASP A 172 12.12 10.48 7.29
N LEU A 173 11.14 11.38 7.32
CA LEU A 173 11.32 12.79 6.94
C LEU A 173 11.64 13.68 8.15
N GLY A 174 11.42 13.18 9.35
CA GLY A 174 11.67 13.81 10.65
C GLY A 174 11.18 15.26 10.78
N PRO A 175 9.90 15.61 10.87
CA PRO A 175 8.73 14.74 11.08
C PRO A 175 8.12 14.21 9.78
N GLY A 176 7.44 13.05 9.89
CA GLY A 176 6.68 12.43 8.82
C GLY A 176 7.39 11.25 8.18
N THR A 177 6.65 10.57 7.31
CA THR A 177 7.13 9.40 6.56
C THR A 177 6.84 9.56 5.08
N GLU A 178 7.73 9.06 4.24
CA GLU A 178 7.51 8.90 2.81
C GLU A 178 7.64 7.44 2.41
N VAL A 179 6.64 6.94 1.71
CA VAL A 179 6.64 5.63 1.07
C VAL A 179 6.67 5.85 -0.43
N GLU A 180 7.72 5.40 -1.08
CA GLU A 180 7.86 5.38 -2.53
C GLU A 180 7.78 3.92 -3.01
N TRP A 181 6.98 3.67 -4.02
CA TRP A 181 6.80 2.38 -4.66
C TRP A 181 6.89 2.59 -6.16
N GLU A 182 7.79 1.86 -6.81
CA GLU A 182 8.00 2.02 -8.24
C GLU A 182 8.14 0.67 -8.96
N ILE A 183 7.72 0.63 -10.22
CA ILE A 183 7.94 -0.47 -11.15
C ILE A 183 8.41 0.07 -12.50
N PRO A 184 9.31 -0.64 -13.20
CA PRO A 184 9.73 -0.27 -14.53
C PRO A 184 8.58 -0.40 -15.54
N ALA A 185 8.67 0.30 -16.66
CA ALA A 185 7.76 0.07 -17.77
C ALA A 185 7.91 -1.37 -18.28
N ALA A 186 6.79 -1.99 -18.70
CA ALA A 186 6.76 -3.41 -19.11
C ALA A 186 7.70 -3.72 -20.29
N ASP A 187 8.09 -2.70 -21.07
CA ASP A 187 9.02 -2.80 -22.21
C ASP A 187 10.45 -2.34 -21.88
N ALA A 188 10.71 -1.92 -20.63
CA ALA A 188 12.06 -1.52 -20.20
C ALA A 188 12.91 -2.79 -20.03
N SER A 189 13.73 -3.12 -21.01
CA SER A 189 14.84 -4.06 -20.83
C SER A 189 15.69 -3.59 -19.64
N PRO A 190 16.16 -4.49 -18.78
CA PRO A 190 16.91 -4.11 -17.59
C PRO A 190 18.07 -3.18 -17.99
N HIS A 191 18.04 -1.94 -17.56
CA HIS A 191 19.17 -1.05 -17.68
C HIS A 191 20.32 -1.67 -16.88
N VAL A 192 21.26 -2.26 -17.59
CA VAL A 192 22.56 -2.63 -17.02
C VAL A 192 23.23 -1.32 -16.59
N ILE A 193 23.22 -1.07 -15.30
CA ILE A 193 24.03 0.00 -14.71
C ILE A 193 25.50 -0.39 -14.98
N ILE A 194 26.07 0.16 -16.05
CA ILE A 194 27.51 0.09 -16.29
C ILE A 194 28.13 1.07 -15.28
N ASP A 195 28.55 0.51 -14.15
CA ASP A 195 29.41 1.21 -13.19
C ASP A 195 30.71 1.65 -13.93
N ARG A 196 30.70 2.86 -14.47
CA ARG A 196 31.91 3.47 -14.98
C ARG A 196 32.76 3.90 -13.79
N ARG A 197 33.67 3.04 -13.36
CA ARG A 197 34.78 3.46 -12.49
C ARG A 197 35.54 4.56 -13.18
N PRO A 198 35.78 5.72 -12.55
CA PRO A 198 36.70 6.74 -13.08
C PRO A 198 38.15 6.26 -12.84
N GLY A 199 38.81 5.82 -13.90
CA GLY A 199 40.24 5.54 -13.83
C GLY A 199 40.73 4.53 -14.84
N ASP A 200 40.69 4.87 -16.12
CA ASP A 200 41.61 4.35 -17.13
C ASP A 200 41.81 5.43 -18.21
N LEU A 201 42.80 6.27 -17.96
CA LEU A 201 43.58 7.02 -18.93
C LEU A 201 45.07 6.77 -18.64
#